data_8efafb0994b4cb0e01bf51dc3adeb4e8
#
_entry.id   8efafb0994b4cb0e01bf51dc3adeb4e8
#
_cell.length_a   1.000
_cell.length_b   1.000
_cell.length_c   1.000
_cell.angle_alpha   90.00
_cell.angle_beta   90.00
_cell.angle_gamma   90.00
#
_symmetry.space_group_name_H-M   'P 1'
#
loop_
_entity.id
_entity.type
_entity.pdbx_description
1 polymer ?
#
loop_
_entity_poly.entity_id
_entity_poly.type
_entity_poly.pdbx_seq_one_letter_code
_entity_poly.pdbx_strand_id
1 'polypeptide(L)'
;MANKIYRGNATYGTPDYSIKGDKIYTGNATYGTPAYTIKGDKIYTGNATYGTPAYTIKDDKVYTGNATYGTPEYTIKGNKVYSGNATYGTPAYTIS
;
A
#
# COMPACT_ATOMS: atom_id res chain seq x y z
N MET A 1 10.01 -8.91 10.12
CA MET A 1 10.84 -7.82 9.61
C MET A 1 9.96 -6.75 9.01
N ALA A 2 10.21 -5.48 9.34
CA ALA A 2 9.38 -4.40 8.81
C ALA A 2 9.82 -4.05 7.40
N ASN A 3 8.85 -3.73 6.57
CA ASN A 3 9.11 -3.23 5.23
C ASN A 3 8.84 -1.75 5.20
N LYS A 4 9.53 -1.05 4.31
CA LYS A 4 9.38 0.39 4.16
C LYS A 4 8.83 0.67 2.78
N ILE A 5 8.01 1.70 2.68
CA ILE A 5 7.44 2.15 1.42
C ILE A 5 8.01 3.55 1.16
N TYR A 6 8.79 3.66 0.10
CA TYR A 6 9.45 4.91 -0.28
C TYR A 6 8.77 5.51 -1.48
N ARG A 7 8.73 6.82 -1.53
CA ARG A 7 8.13 7.52 -2.66
C ARG A 7 9.01 7.36 -3.88
N GLY A 8 8.38 7.16 -5.03
CA GLY A 8 9.07 7.05 -6.30
C GLY A 8 9.97 5.84 -6.33
N ASN A 9 11.17 6.03 -6.82
CA ASN A 9 12.14 4.95 -7.01
C ASN A 9 13.18 4.88 -5.90
N ALA A 10 12.98 5.60 -4.81
CA ALA A 10 13.94 5.65 -3.70
C ALA A 10 13.93 4.34 -2.92
N THR A 11 15.05 4.00 -2.32
CA THR A 11 15.17 2.84 -1.45
C THR A 11 15.90 3.20 -0.17
N TYR A 12 15.99 4.49 0.14
CA TYR A 12 16.69 4.97 1.33
C TYR A 12 16.09 6.32 1.70
N GLY A 13 16.51 6.80 2.86
CA GLY A 13 15.96 8.03 3.40
C GLY A 13 14.76 7.74 4.28
N THR A 14 13.93 8.74 4.50
CA THR A 14 12.73 8.57 5.31
C THR A 14 11.62 8.01 4.44
N PRO A 15 11.08 6.84 4.80
CA PRO A 15 9.98 6.27 4.02
C PRO A 15 8.70 7.06 4.23
N ASP A 16 7.77 6.94 3.28
CA ASP A 16 6.42 7.47 3.46
C ASP A 16 5.65 6.62 4.46
N TYR A 17 5.87 5.31 4.45
CA TYR A 17 5.16 4.38 5.33
C TYR A 17 6.10 3.26 5.77
N SER A 18 5.76 2.65 6.89
CA SER A 18 6.41 1.45 7.38
C SER A 18 5.34 0.38 7.58
N ILE A 19 5.64 -0.86 7.18
CA ILE A 19 4.72 -1.99 7.32
C ILE A 19 5.25 -2.87 8.44
N LYS A 20 4.39 -3.14 9.42
CA LYS A 20 4.74 -4.06 10.51
C LYS A 20 3.55 -4.97 10.73
N GLY A 21 3.74 -6.26 10.42
CA GLY A 21 2.63 -7.19 10.47
C GLY A 21 1.57 -6.81 9.47
N ASP A 22 0.35 -6.64 9.94
CA ASP A 22 -0.75 -6.22 9.08
C ASP A 22 -1.09 -4.74 9.25
N LYS A 23 -0.17 -3.95 9.81
CA LYS A 23 -0.37 -2.52 10.00
C LYS A 23 0.56 -1.72 9.12
N ILE A 24 0.06 -0.61 8.61
CA ILE A 24 0.84 0.33 7.82
C ILE A 24 0.88 1.64 8.58
N TYR A 25 2.07 2.06 8.99
CA TYR A 25 2.26 3.27 9.78
C TYR A 25 2.84 4.37 8.91
N THR A 26 2.50 5.60 9.22
CA THR A 26 3.03 6.77 8.49
C THR A 26 4.50 6.95 8.85
N GLY A 27 5.32 7.24 7.84
CA GLY A 27 6.72 7.51 8.02
C GLY A 27 7.48 6.29 8.50
N ASN A 28 8.36 6.50 9.46
CA ASN A 28 9.22 5.46 9.98
C ASN A 28 8.69 4.84 11.27
N ALA A 29 7.46 5.17 11.65
CA ALA A 29 6.86 4.65 12.89
C ALA A 29 6.52 3.18 12.76
N THR A 30 6.53 2.47 13.89
CA THR A 30 6.11 1.09 13.95
C THR A 30 5.21 0.85 15.16
N TYR A 31 4.59 1.90 15.67
CA TYR A 31 3.71 1.82 16.82
C TYR A 31 2.75 2.99 16.76
N GLY A 32 1.78 2.98 17.65
CA GLY A 32 0.73 3.99 17.66
C GLY A 32 -0.41 3.59 16.77
N THR A 33 -1.22 4.55 16.37
CA THR A 33 -2.35 4.31 15.47
C THR A 33 -1.84 4.19 14.04
N PRO A 34 -2.09 3.08 13.37
CA PRO A 34 -1.63 2.94 12.00
C PRO A 34 -2.44 3.81 11.05
N ALA A 35 -1.86 4.13 9.90
CA ALA A 35 -2.60 4.78 8.83
C ALA A 35 -3.60 3.81 8.21
N TYR A 36 -3.22 2.54 8.09
CA TYR A 36 -4.06 1.51 7.48
C TYR A 36 -3.84 0.18 8.18
N THR A 37 -4.84 -0.70 8.05
CA THR A 37 -4.75 -2.08 8.51
C THR A 37 -5.09 -2.99 7.34
N ILE A 38 -4.29 -4.04 7.14
CA ILE A 38 -4.48 -5.01 6.07
C ILE A 38 -5.17 -6.23 6.64
N LYS A 39 -6.28 -6.63 6.03
CA LYS A 39 -6.96 -7.85 6.43
C LYS A 39 -7.35 -8.61 5.16
N GLY A 40 -6.69 -9.74 4.93
CA GLY A 40 -6.88 -10.48 3.70
C GLY A 40 -6.48 -9.64 2.51
N ASP A 41 -7.42 -9.45 1.59
CA ASP A 41 -7.16 -8.63 0.41
C ASP A 41 -7.75 -7.22 0.54
N LYS A 42 -8.10 -6.80 1.77
CA LYS A 42 -8.68 -5.50 2.04
C LYS A 42 -7.71 -4.65 2.83
N ILE A 43 -7.72 -3.36 2.54
CA ILE A 43 -6.91 -2.37 3.27
C ILE A 43 -7.89 -1.38 3.85
N TYR A 44 -7.95 -1.31 5.19
CA TYR A 44 -8.87 -0.44 5.92
C TYR A 44 -8.14 0.77 6.45
N THR A 45 -8.83 1.89 6.52
CA THR A 45 -8.26 3.12 7.08
C THR A 45 -8.11 2.97 8.59
N GLY A 46 -6.96 3.43 9.10
CA GLY A 46 -6.70 3.40 10.53
C GLY A 46 -6.59 1.98 11.05
N ASN A 47 -7.21 1.74 12.18
CA ASN A 47 -7.12 0.46 12.88
C ASN A 47 -8.36 -0.41 12.63
N ALA A 48 -9.20 -0.06 11.67
CA ALA A 48 -10.43 -0.79 11.39
C ALA A 48 -10.14 -2.11 10.70
N THR A 49 -11.02 -3.08 10.90
CA THR A 49 -10.93 -4.37 10.20
C THR A 49 -12.29 -4.78 9.63
N TYR A 50 -13.20 -3.82 9.50
CA TYR A 50 -14.54 -4.10 8.97
C TYR A 50 -15.07 -2.81 8.37
N GLY A 51 -16.20 -2.92 7.70
CA GLY A 51 -16.79 -1.80 7.01
C GLY A 51 -16.28 -1.73 5.59
N THR A 52 -16.38 -0.55 4.99
CA THR A 52 -15.92 -0.35 3.62
C THR A 52 -14.41 -0.12 3.65
N PRO A 53 -13.65 -0.94 2.95
CA PRO A 53 -12.20 -0.74 2.94
C PRO A 53 -11.81 0.49 2.14
N ALA A 54 -10.63 1.02 2.41
CA ALA A 54 -10.08 2.08 1.58
C ALA A 54 -9.67 1.54 0.23
N TYR A 55 -9.14 0.30 0.21
CA TYR A 55 -8.68 -0.33 -1.02
C TYR A 55 -8.94 -1.82 -0.97
N THR A 56 -9.01 -2.45 -2.13
CA THR A 56 -9.10 -3.89 -2.28
C THR A 56 -7.99 -4.32 -3.24
N ILE A 57 -7.26 -5.37 -2.89
CA ILE A 57 -6.19 -5.90 -3.72
C ILE A 57 -6.69 -7.15 -4.41
N LYS A 58 -6.59 -7.19 -5.73
CA LYS A 58 -6.93 -8.38 -6.49
C LYS A 58 -5.82 -8.64 -7.49
N ASP A 59 -5.18 -9.79 -7.35
CA ASP A 59 -4.00 -10.12 -8.11
C ASP A 59 -2.94 -9.07 -7.78
N ASP A 60 -2.40 -8.37 -8.76
CA ASP A 60 -1.42 -7.34 -8.48
C ASP A 60 -2.00 -5.93 -8.68
N LYS A 61 -3.34 -5.81 -8.59
CA LYS A 61 -4.02 -4.52 -8.74
C LYS A 61 -4.59 -4.07 -7.42
N VAL A 62 -4.54 -2.76 -7.18
CA VAL A 62 -5.08 -2.14 -5.97
C VAL A 62 -6.23 -1.24 -6.43
N TYR A 63 -7.45 -1.60 -6.04
CA TYR A 63 -8.66 -0.86 -6.42
C TYR A 63 -9.14 -0.01 -5.26
N THR A 64 -9.71 1.14 -5.58
CA THR A 64 -10.29 2.01 -4.56
C THR A 64 -11.55 1.38 -3.98
N GLY A 65 -11.68 1.45 -2.66
CA GLY A 65 -12.86 0.94 -1.98
C GLY A 65 -12.97 -0.57 -2.11
N ASN A 66 -14.18 -1.03 -2.37
CA ASN A 66 -14.48 -2.46 -2.43
C ASN A 66 -14.52 -2.99 -3.86
N ALA A 67 -14.04 -2.22 -4.84
CA ALA A 67 -14.06 -2.62 -6.24
C ALA A 67 -13.03 -3.71 -6.52
N THR A 68 -13.31 -4.53 -7.53
CA THR A 68 -12.38 -5.55 -7.98
C THR A 68 -12.28 -5.53 -9.50
N TYR A 69 -12.71 -4.45 -10.13
CA TYR A 69 -12.70 -4.34 -11.59
C TYR A 69 -12.62 -2.87 -11.95
N GLY A 70 -12.42 -2.60 -13.22
CA GLY A 70 -12.25 -1.24 -13.69
C GLY A 70 -10.79 -0.86 -13.68
N THR A 71 -10.51 0.44 -13.69
CA THR A 71 -9.16 0.94 -13.66
C THR A 71 -8.66 0.93 -12.23
N PRO A 72 -7.57 0.22 -11.94
CA PRO A 72 -7.05 0.21 -10.57
C PRO A 72 -6.43 1.55 -10.21
N GLU A 73 -6.33 1.80 -8.92
CA GLU A 73 -5.62 2.96 -8.41
C GLU A 73 -4.11 2.76 -8.58
N TYR A 74 -3.65 1.54 -8.36
CA TYR A 74 -2.23 1.20 -8.46
C TYR A 74 -2.09 -0.20 -9.02
N THR A 75 -0.91 -0.47 -9.59
CA THR A 75 -0.51 -1.80 -10.02
C THR A 75 0.82 -2.13 -9.36
N ILE A 76 0.93 -3.30 -8.78
CA ILE A 76 2.15 -3.75 -8.10
C ILE A 76 2.90 -4.69 -9.02
N LYS A 77 4.19 -4.40 -9.23
CA LYS A 77 5.03 -5.29 -10.01
C LYS A 77 6.35 -5.45 -9.28
N GLY A 78 6.56 -6.63 -8.74
CA GLY A 78 7.73 -6.87 -7.91
C GLY A 78 7.65 -6.01 -6.67
N ASN A 79 8.66 -5.17 -6.45
CA ASN A 79 8.65 -4.26 -5.32
C ASN A 79 8.30 -2.82 -5.73
N LYS A 80 7.72 -2.64 -6.92
CA LYS A 80 7.33 -1.32 -7.41
C LYS A 80 5.82 -1.21 -7.42
N VAL A 81 5.32 -0.02 -7.09
CA VAL A 81 3.90 0.28 -7.10
C VAL A 81 3.70 1.41 -8.10
N TYR A 82 3.01 1.13 -9.19
CA TYR A 82 2.80 2.09 -10.26
C TYR A 82 1.40 2.68 -10.18
N SER A 83 1.27 3.94 -10.56
CA SER A 83 -0.04 4.58 -10.58
C SER A 83 -0.90 3.98 -11.68
N GLY A 84 -2.18 3.79 -11.39
CA GLY A 84 -3.13 3.29 -12.35
C GLY A 84 -2.76 1.90 -12.83
N ASN A 85 -2.84 1.69 -14.13
CA ASN A 85 -2.62 0.38 -14.73
C ASN A 85 -1.23 0.24 -15.33
N ALA A 86 -0.31 1.17 -15.04
CA ALA A 86 1.03 1.14 -15.60
C ALA A 86 1.87 0.03 -14.97
N THR A 87 2.84 -0.47 -15.71
CA THR A 87 3.79 -1.45 -15.21
C THR A 87 5.21 -1.06 -15.60
N TYR A 88 5.42 0.20 -15.97
CA TYR A 88 6.73 0.67 -16.37
C TYR A 88 6.80 2.17 -16.12
N GLY A 89 7.98 2.71 -16.28
CA GLY A 89 8.21 4.11 -15.99
C GLY A 89 8.61 4.30 -14.54
N THR A 90 8.45 5.51 -14.04
CA THR A 90 8.78 5.81 -12.66
C THR A 90 7.63 5.36 -11.77
N PRO A 91 7.88 4.47 -10.81
CA PRO A 91 6.81 4.04 -9.93
C PRO A 91 6.38 5.15 -8.98
N ALA A 92 5.16 5.02 -8.46
CA ALA A 92 4.69 5.92 -7.42
C ALA A 92 5.42 5.63 -6.11
N TYR A 93 5.69 4.35 -5.84
CA TYR A 93 6.36 3.92 -4.61
C TYR A 93 7.24 2.71 -4.88
N THR A 94 8.21 2.52 -4.00
CA THR A 94 9.05 1.34 -3.98
C THR A 94 8.99 0.74 -2.58
N ILE A 95 8.82 -0.57 -2.50
CA ILE A 95 8.78 -1.30 -1.22
C ILE A 95 10.13 -1.93 -1.00
N SER A 96 10.72 -1.65 0.14
CA SER A 96 12.06 -2.18 0.44
C SER A 96 12.21 -2.61 1.89
#